data_5f8d749558160d66238c713614b58db4
#
_entry.id   5f8d749558160d66238c713614b58db4
#
_cell.length_a   1.000
_cell.length_b   1.000
_cell.length_c   1.000
_cell.angle_alpha   90.00
_cell.angle_beta   90.00
_cell.angle_gamma   90.00
#
_symmetry.space_group_name_H-M   'P 1'
#
loop_
_entity.id
_entity.type
_entity.pdbx_description
1 polymer ?
#
loop_
_entity_poly.entity_id
_entity_poly.type
_entity_poly.pdbx_seq_one_letter_code
_entity_poly.pdbx_strand_id
1 'polypeptide(L)'
;CPPLSPPLLSPLHSLALPGLVAFVLGLDRGRTLAPFRSFAWAHLTLLFLVLPSSFFVSNLFEGGIIWFLLPASLVIVNDIAAYVAGFFCGRTPLIAVSPKKTWEGFLGGAVGTVGASWVLADFMSRPPWLTCPRTDLSFLAPLACDPGPVYAPRLYALADALPAGALEGDFGA
;
A
#
# COMPACT_ATOMS: atom_id res chain seq x y z
N CYS A 1 17.43 -7.50 0.38
CA CYS A 1 16.12 -7.92 0.90
C CYS A 1 16.15 -9.41 1.06
N PRO A 2 15.94 -9.97 2.25
CA PRO A 2 15.62 -11.38 2.35
C PRO A 2 14.32 -11.59 1.55
N PRO A 3 14.19 -12.69 0.81
CA PRO A 3 12.95 -13.01 0.14
C PRO A 3 11.85 -13.07 1.19
N LEU A 4 10.67 -12.49 0.89
CA LEU A 4 9.48 -12.63 1.74
C LEU A 4 9.42 -14.08 2.21
N SER A 5 9.65 -14.27 3.49
CA SER A 5 9.76 -15.61 4.05
C SER A 5 8.42 -16.33 3.83
N PRO A 6 8.45 -17.58 3.37
CA PRO A 6 7.26 -18.34 2.98
C PRO A 6 6.20 -18.59 4.06
N PRO A 7 6.34 -18.20 5.36
CA PRO A 7 5.37 -18.57 6.38
C PRO A 7 4.02 -17.87 6.28
N LEU A 8 3.89 -16.75 5.58
CA LEU A 8 2.60 -16.04 5.45
C LEU A 8 1.78 -16.45 4.23
N LEU A 9 2.45 -16.89 3.15
CA LEU A 9 1.71 -17.44 1.99
C LEU A 9 1.18 -18.86 2.26
N SER A 10 1.86 -19.63 3.11
CA SER A 10 1.49 -21.03 3.38
C SER A 10 0.11 -21.19 4.03
N PRO A 11 -0.29 -20.41 5.06
CA PRO A 11 -1.63 -20.53 5.64
C PRO A 11 -2.74 -20.05 4.69
N LEU A 12 -2.49 -19.09 3.82
CA LEU A 12 -3.48 -18.66 2.84
C LEU A 12 -3.76 -19.74 1.79
N HIS A 13 -2.72 -20.39 1.28
CA HIS A 13 -2.88 -21.52 0.36
C HIS A 13 -3.51 -22.73 1.05
N SER A 14 -3.15 -23.00 2.31
CA SER A 14 -3.73 -24.10 3.07
C SER A 14 -5.21 -23.91 3.41
N LEU A 15 -5.70 -22.67 3.47
CA LEU A 15 -7.11 -22.38 3.68
C LEU A 15 -7.91 -22.25 2.38
N ALA A 16 -7.29 -21.79 1.30
CA ALA A 16 -7.95 -21.61 0.01
C ALA A 16 -8.32 -22.94 -0.65
N LEU A 17 -7.43 -23.93 -0.60
CA LEU A 17 -7.68 -25.26 -1.17
C LEU A 17 -8.82 -26.02 -0.48
N PRO A 18 -8.83 -26.18 0.85
CA PRO A 18 -9.97 -26.80 1.55
C PRO A 18 -11.27 -26.02 1.36
N GLY A 19 -11.21 -24.69 1.30
CA GLY A 19 -12.37 -23.85 1.03
C GLY A 19 -12.96 -24.10 -0.35
N LEU A 20 -12.13 -24.24 -1.38
CA LEU A 20 -12.56 -24.58 -2.73
C LEU A 20 -13.15 -25.99 -2.79
N VAL A 21 -12.52 -26.97 -2.15
CA VAL A 21 -13.03 -28.35 -2.08
C VAL A 21 -14.37 -28.39 -1.37
N ALA A 22 -14.51 -27.74 -0.22
CA ALA A 22 -15.78 -27.65 0.51
C ALA A 22 -16.88 -26.97 -0.32
N PHE A 23 -16.52 -25.93 -1.08
CA PHE A 23 -17.45 -25.29 -2.01
C PHE A 23 -17.93 -26.24 -3.10
N VAL A 24 -17.01 -26.94 -3.77
CA VAL A 24 -17.35 -27.90 -4.83
C VAL A 24 -18.21 -29.04 -4.30
N LEU A 25 -17.89 -29.57 -3.12
CA LEU A 25 -18.69 -30.64 -2.47
C LEU A 25 -20.04 -30.14 -1.98
N GLY A 26 -20.20 -28.86 -1.69
CA GLY A 26 -21.44 -28.22 -1.30
C GLY A 26 -22.37 -27.83 -2.46
N LEU A 27 -21.93 -28.01 -3.71
CA LEU A 27 -22.76 -27.76 -4.90
C LEU A 27 -23.76 -28.86 -5.11
N ASP A 28 -25.01 -28.63 -4.70
CA ASP A 28 -26.12 -29.53 -4.94
C ASP A 28 -26.95 -29.09 -6.15
N ARG A 29 -27.45 -30.07 -6.94
CA ARG A 29 -28.27 -29.81 -8.12
C ARG A 29 -29.61 -29.15 -7.69
N GLY A 30 -29.67 -27.82 -7.87
CA GLY A 30 -30.87 -27.02 -7.60
C GLY A 30 -30.71 -25.91 -6.54
N ARG A 31 -29.63 -25.89 -5.76
CA ARG A 31 -29.37 -24.86 -4.73
C ARG A 31 -27.99 -24.21 -4.90
N THR A 32 -27.63 -23.79 -6.10
CA THR A 32 -26.28 -23.29 -6.40
C THR A 32 -26.01 -21.86 -5.91
N LEU A 33 -27.05 -21.02 -5.80
CA LEU A 33 -26.87 -19.60 -5.47
C LEU A 33 -26.45 -19.34 -4.03
N ALA A 34 -26.98 -20.09 -3.05
CA ALA A 34 -26.64 -19.85 -1.64
C ALA A 34 -25.21 -20.26 -1.29
N PRO A 35 -24.71 -21.47 -1.65
CA PRO A 35 -23.30 -21.82 -1.44
C PRO A 35 -22.34 -20.93 -2.24
N PHE A 36 -22.69 -20.54 -3.46
CA PHE A 36 -21.88 -19.62 -4.26
C PHE A 36 -21.74 -18.23 -3.58
N ARG A 37 -22.84 -17.70 -3.05
CA ARG A 37 -22.80 -16.42 -2.32
C ARG A 37 -21.93 -16.51 -1.07
N SER A 38 -22.05 -17.58 -0.29
CA SER A 38 -21.21 -17.78 0.91
C SER A 38 -19.73 -17.90 0.56
N PHE A 39 -19.41 -18.65 -0.49
CA PHE A 39 -18.06 -18.79 -1.01
C PHE A 39 -17.49 -17.44 -1.48
N ALA A 40 -18.25 -16.67 -2.24
CA ALA A 40 -17.85 -15.35 -2.71
C ALA A 40 -17.59 -14.39 -1.54
N TRP A 41 -18.46 -14.33 -0.54
CA TRP A 41 -18.26 -13.51 0.65
C TRP A 41 -17.05 -13.93 1.47
N ALA A 42 -16.83 -15.22 1.67
CA ALA A 42 -15.67 -15.74 2.37
C ALA A 42 -14.35 -15.34 1.66
N HIS A 43 -14.29 -15.49 0.33
CA HIS A 43 -13.12 -15.11 -0.44
C HIS A 43 -12.90 -13.60 -0.48
N LEU A 44 -13.96 -12.81 -0.59
CA LEU A 44 -13.86 -11.35 -0.46
C LEU A 44 -13.30 -10.94 0.89
N THR A 45 -13.79 -11.56 1.98
CA THR A 45 -13.28 -11.29 3.33
C THR A 45 -11.79 -11.65 3.46
N LEU A 46 -11.40 -12.81 2.95
CA LEU A 46 -9.98 -13.23 2.97
C LEU A 46 -9.09 -12.29 2.16
N LEU A 47 -9.52 -11.91 0.96
CA LEU A 47 -8.74 -11.05 0.07
C LEU A 47 -8.68 -9.59 0.55
N PHE A 48 -9.77 -9.05 1.07
CA PHE A 48 -9.85 -7.62 1.41
C PHE A 48 -9.59 -7.32 2.89
N LEU A 49 -9.73 -8.27 3.80
CA LEU A 49 -9.46 -8.08 5.22
C LEU A 49 -8.23 -8.85 5.68
N VAL A 50 -8.20 -10.16 5.51
CA VAL A 50 -7.16 -11.01 6.10
C VAL A 50 -5.81 -10.79 5.40
N LEU A 51 -5.79 -10.80 4.06
CA LEU A 51 -4.55 -10.65 3.29
C LEU A 51 -3.88 -9.28 3.55
N PRO A 52 -4.57 -8.13 3.39
CA PRO A 52 -3.94 -6.84 3.66
C PRO A 52 -3.52 -6.67 5.12
N SER A 53 -4.33 -7.16 6.08
CA SER A 53 -3.99 -7.11 7.50
C SER A 53 -2.71 -7.87 7.82
N SER A 54 -2.52 -9.04 7.21
CA SER A 54 -1.32 -9.87 7.39
C SER A 54 -0.07 -9.16 6.85
N PHE A 55 -0.15 -8.59 5.64
CA PHE A 55 0.94 -7.78 5.08
C PHE A 55 1.24 -6.55 5.93
N PHE A 56 0.20 -5.93 6.46
CA PHE A 56 0.33 -4.76 7.29
C PHE A 56 1.12 -5.06 8.58
N VAL A 57 0.77 -6.16 9.25
CA VAL A 57 1.49 -6.62 10.45
C VAL A 57 2.93 -7.00 10.12
N SER A 58 3.17 -7.73 9.03
CA SER A 58 4.51 -8.09 8.59
C SER A 58 5.38 -6.86 8.32
N ASN A 59 4.84 -5.88 7.58
CA ASN A 59 5.55 -4.63 7.30
C ASN A 59 5.91 -3.85 8.57
N LEU A 60 5.05 -3.88 9.59
CA LEU A 60 5.30 -3.22 10.86
C LEU A 60 6.50 -3.83 11.60
N PHE A 61 6.59 -5.17 11.62
CA PHE A 61 7.67 -5.88 12.32
C PHE A 61 8.97 -5.94 11.52
N GLU A 62 8.91 -6.09 10.20
CA GLU A 62 10.08 -6.25 9.35
C GLU A 62 10.63 -4.90 8.84
N GLY A 63 9.76 -3.95 8.56
CA GLY A 63 10.10 -2.68 7.92
C GLY A 63 10.11 -1.47 8.85
N GLY A 64 9.57 -1.61 10.07
CA GLY A 64 9.40 -0.51 11.02
C GLY A 64 8.05 0.20 10.92
N ILE A 65 7.77 1.04 11.91
CA ILE A 65 6.48 1.75 12.07
C ILE A 65 6.19 2.70 10.90
N ILE A 66 7.20 3.15 10.18
CA ILE A 66 7.06 4.03 9.02
C ILE A 66 6.11 3.45 7.97
N TRP A 67 6.15 2.13 7.74
CA TRP A 67 5.29 1.45 6.77
C TRP A 67 3.81 1.43 7.16
N PHE A 68 3.51 1.79 8.39
CA PHE A 68 2.15 2.03 8.85
C PHE A 68 1.80 3.52 8.82
N LEU A 69 2.64 4.35 9.45
CA LEU A 69 2.35 5.77 9.65
C LEU A 69 2.33 6.55 8.34
N LEU A 70 3.24 6.26 7.41
CA LEU A 70 3.33 6.97 6.14
C LEU A 70 2.07 6.79 5.30
N PRO A 71 1.62 5.56 4.98
CA PRO A 71 0.36 5.40 4.22
C PRO A 71 -0.86 5.94 4.98
N ALA A 72 -0.96 5.76 6.29
CA ALA A 72 -2.06 6.30 7.07
C ALA A 72 -2.11 7.83 7.02
N SER A 73 -0.96 8.50 7.14
CA SER A 73 -0.86 9.95 7.02
C SER A 73 -1.22 10.44 5.62
N LEU A 74 -0.81 9.70 4.57
CA LEU A 74 -1.13 10.05 3.18
C LEU A 74 -2.61 9.93 2.88
N VAL A 75 -3.33 8.97 3.47
CA VAL A 75 -4.79 8.87 3.34
C VAL A 75 -5.45 10.11 3.95
N ILE A 76 -5.03 10.52 5.14
CA ILE A 76 -5.56 11.71 5.81
C ILE A 76 -5.30 12.98 4.96
N VAL A 77 -4.07 13.12 4.45
CA VAL A 77 -3.71 14.26 3.57
C VAL A 77 -4.54 14.25 2.29
N ASN A 78 -4.73 13.09 1.68
CA ASN A 78 -5.56 12.96 0.48
C ASN A 78 -6.98 13.44 0.73
N ASP A 79 -7.59 13.00 1.83
CA ASP A 79 -8.96 13.38 2.15
C ASP A 79 -9.09 14.88 2.42
N ILE A 80 -8.15 15.47 3.15
CA ILE A 80 -8.11 16.91 3.42
C ILE A 80 -7.91 17.70 2.13
N ALA A 81 -6.91 17.33 1.31
CA ALA A 81 -6.61 18.01 0.06
C ALA A 81 -7.76 17.91 -0.95
N ALA A 82 -8.37 16.72 -1.07
CA ALA A 82 -9.54 16.52 -1.91
C ALA A 82 -10.75 17.35 -1.45
N TYR A 83 -10.97 17.42 -0.15
CA TYR A 83 -12.04 18.25 0.42
C TYR A 83 -11.80 19.74 0.15
N VAL A 84 -10.61 20.24 0.42
CA VAL A 84 -10.24 21.66 0.22
C VAL A 84 -10.34 22.03 -1.25
N ALA A 85 -9.74 21.24 -2.14
CA ALA A 85 -9.79 21.49 -3.59
C ALA A 85 -11.24 21.42 -4.13
N GLY A 86 -12.00 20.43 -3.68
CA GLY A 86 -13.41 20.28 -4.06
C GLY A 86 -14.29 21.42 -3.55
N PHE A 87 -13.99 21.96 -2.37
CA PHE A 87 -14.74 23.06 -1.79
C PHE A 87 -14.48 24.39 -2.52
N PHE A 88 -13.22 24.71 -2.82
CA PHE A 88 -12.86 25.98 -3.44
C PHE A 88 -13.00 25.98 -4.97
N CYS A 89 -12.67 24.88 -5.61
CA CYS A 89 -12.56 24.78 -7.07
C CYS A 89 -13.59 23.85 -7.71
N GLY A 90 -14.34 23.07 -6.91
CA GLY A 90 -15.24 22.03 -7.40
C GLY A 90 -16.39 22.59 -8.25
N ARG A 91 -16.45 22.15 -9.51
CA ARG A 91 -17.50 22.54 -10.48
C ARG A 91 -18.11 21.35 -11.16
N THR A 92 -17.31 20.33 -11.47
CA THR A 92 -17.75 19.16 -12.24
C THR A 92 -17.98 17.95 -11.32
N PRO A 93 -19.20 17.41 -11.25
CA PRO A 93 -19.48 16.24 -10.41
C PRO A 93 -18.72 15.01 -10.95
N LEU A 94 -18.12 14.23 -10.05
CA LEU A 94 -17.34 13.05 -10.40
C LEU A 94 -18.23 11.87 -10.84
N ILE A 95 -19.29 11.63 -10.08
CA ILE A 95 -20.24 10.52 -10.31
C ILE A 95 -21.67 10.96 -9.97
N ALA A 96 -22.63 10.41 -10.74
CA ALA A 96 -24.06 10.74 -10.54
C ALA A 96 -24.60 10.32 -9.15
N VAL A 97 -24.06 9.23 -8.57
CA VAL A 97 -24.49 8.70 -7.27
C VAL A 97 -24.03 9.59 -6.09
N SER A 98 -22.96 10.38 -6.28
CA SER A 98 -22.44 11.27 -5.24
C SER A 98 -22.10 12.64 -5.82
N PRO A 99 -23.09 13.53 -5.97
CA PRO A 99 -22.93 14.83 -6.62
C PRO A 99 -22.03 15.80 -5.84
N LYS A 100 -21.72 15.50 -4.57
CA LYS A 100 -20.78 16.29 -3.75
C LYS A 100 -19.32 16.03 -4.06
N LYS A 101 -18.99 14.93 -4.76
CA LYS A 101 -17.61 14.63 -5.18
C LYS A 101 -17.35 15.24 -6.55
N THR A 102 -16.28 16.00 -6.66
CA THR A 102 -15.90 16.74 -7.87
C THR A 102 -14.58 16.24 -8.45
N TRP A 103 -14.40 16.38 -9.76
CA TRP A 103 -13.14 16.05 -10.45
C TRP A 103 -11.97 16.90 -9.96
N GLU A 104 -12.24 18.17 -9.69
CA GLU A 104 -11.24 19.09 -9.17
C GLU A 104 -10.78 18.68 -7.77
N GLY A 105 -11.71 18.21 -6.94
CA GLY A 105 -11.39 17.63 -5.64
C GLY A 105 -10.52 16.38 -5.77
N PHE A 106 -10.85 15.48 -6.70
CA PHE A 106 -10.07 14.28 -6.95
C PHE A 106 -8.62 14.59 -7.40
N LEU A 107 -8.47 15.51 -8.36
CA LEU A 107 -7.16 15.95 -8.81
C LEU A 107 -6.38 16.68 -7.72
N GLY A 108 -7.06 17.53 -6.94
CA GLY A 108 -6.45 18.22 -5.81
C GLY A 108 -5.95 17.26 -4.74
N GLY A 109 -6.71 16.19 -4.45
CA GLY A 109 -6.30 15.10 -3.59
C GLY A 109 -5.05 14.39 -4.10
N ALA A 110 -5.04 14.04 -5.40
CA ALA A 110 -3.90 13.37 -6.02
C ALA A 110 -2.63 14.23 -5.96
N VAL A 111 -2.69 15.49 -6.37
CA VAL A 111 -1.54 16.42 -6.34
C VAL A 111 -1.08 16.66 -4.91
N GLY A 112 -2.01 16.90 -3.99
CA GLY A 112 -1.69 17.09 -2.57
C GLY A 112 -1.02 15.88 -1.95
N THR A 113 -1.47 14.67 -2.28
CA THR A 113 -0.88 13.42 -1.79
C THR A 113 0.53 13.21 -2.33
N VAL A 114 0.76 13.45 -3.63
CA VAL A 114 2.09 13.32 -4.25
C VAL A 114 3.07 14.31 -3.61
N GLY A 115 2.66 15.58 -3.44
CA GLY A 115 3.51 16.57 -2.77
C GLY A 115 3.79 16.22 -1.31
N ALA A 116 2.77 15.81 -0.58
CA ALA A 116 2.92 15.42 0.81
C ALA A 116 3.74 14.13 0.99
N SER A 117 3.66 13.18 0.05
CA SER A 117 4.42 11.94 0.12
C SER A 117 5.93 12.20 0.12
N TRP A 118 6.39 13.14 -0.68
CA TRP A 118 7.80 13.52 -0.70
C TRP A 118 8.26 14.09 0.65
N VAL A 119 7.51 15.06 1.17
CA VAL A 119 7.86 15.73 2.44
C VAL A 119 7.77 14.76 3.62
N LEU A 120 6.71 13.98 3.69
CA LEU A 120 6.48 13.03 4.78
C LEU A 120 7.47 11.86 4.74
N ALA A 121 7.81 11.35 3.55
CA ALA A 121 8.80 10.29 3.42
C ALA A 121 10.18 10.74 3.90
N ASP A 122 10.63 11.94 3.48
CA ASP A 122 11.90 12.50 3.94
C ASP A 122 11.90 12.74 5.46
N PHE A 123 10.83 13.31 6.00
CA PHE A 123 10.70 13.58 7.43
C PHE A 123 10.64 12.30 8.27
N MET A 124 9.85 11.31 7.84
CA MET A 124 9.64 10.06 8.58
C MET A 124 10.78 9.05 8.43
N SER A 125 11.60 9.16 7.39
CA SER A 125 12.76 8.28 7.20
C SER A 125 13.94 8.61 8.12
N ARG A 126 13.98 9.81 8.68
CA ARG A 126 15.11 10.27 9.51
C ARG A 126 15.17 9.66 10.91
N PRO A 127 14.05 9.55 11.67
CA PRO A 127 14.13 9.06 13.04
C PRO A 127 14.25 7.52 13.07
N PRO A 128 15.27 6.98 13.78
CA PRO A 128 15.50 5.53 13.88
C PRO A 128 14.31 4.76 14.47
N TRP A 129 13.53 5.36 15.36
CA TRP A 129 12.37 4.70 15.97
C TRP A 129 11.22 4.44 15.00
N LEU A 130 11.19 5.10 13.83
CA LEU A 130 10.24 4.84 12.75
C LEU A 130 10.74 3.79 11.76
N THR A 131 12.04 3.76 11.50
CA THR A 131 12.65 2.98 10.42
C THR A 131 13.25 1.66 10.89
N CYS A 132 13.47 1.49 12.20
CA CYS A 132 13.99 0.26 12.74
C CYS A 132 12.91 -0.82 12.87
N PRO A 133 13.20 -2.07 12.42
CA PRO A 133 12.34 -3.21 12.68
C PRO A 133 12.15 -3.42 14.18
N ARG A 134 10.95 -3.81 14.59
CA ARG A 134 10.64 -4.11 15.98
C ARG A 134 10.65 -5.61 16.21
N THR A 135 11.48 -6.04 17.15
CA THR A 135 11.56 -7.44 17.56
C THR A 135 10.65 -7.74 18.76
N ASP A 136 10.23 -6.70 19.48
CA ASP A 136 9.34 -6.79 20.63
C ASP A 136 8.33 -5.62 20.66
N LEU A 137 7.31 -5.75 21.50
CA LEU A 137 6.27 -4.74 21.70
C LEU A 137 6.67 -3.69 22.75
N SER A 138 7.92 -3.67 23.22
CA SER A 138 8.37 -2.69 24.21
C SER A 138 8.62 -1.33 23.56
N PHE A 139 7.91 -0.30 24.03
CA PHE A 139 8.08 1.08 23.55
C PHE A 139 9.33 1.77 24.09
N LEU A 140 9.98 1.19 25.09
CA LEU A 140 11.08 1.79 25.84
C LEU A 140 12.46 1.23 25.51
N ALA A 141 12.56 0.17 24.72
CA ALA A 141 13.84 -0.37 24.31
C ALA A 141 14.55 0.60 23.36
N PRO A 142 15.85 0.92 23.58
CA PRO A 142 16.61 1.73 22.67
C PRO A 142 16.72 1.02 21.31
N LEU A 143 16.07 1.57 20.30
CA LEU A 143 16.17 1.08 18.92
C LEU A 143 17.46 1.60 18.30
N ALA A 144 18.50 0.79 18.37
CA ALA A 144 19.73 0.97 17.60
C ALA A 144 19.74 -0.10 16.51
N CYS A 145 19.38 0.27 15.31
CA CYS A 145 19.54 -0.59 14.14
C CYS A 145 20.28 0.19 13.05
N ASP A 146 20.90 -0.52 12.16
CA ASP A 146 21.38 0.06 10.90
C ASP A 146 20.16 0.25 9.98
N PRO A 147 19.78 1.50 9.64
CA PRO A 147 18.64 1.72 8.75
C PRO A 147 18.92 1.02 7.42
N GLY A 148 17.97 0.23 6.97
CA GLY A 148 18.10 -0.53 5.73
C GLY A 148 18.44 0.37 4.53
N PRO A 149 18.97 -0.20 3.45
CA PRO A 149 19.43 0.54 2.28
C PRO A 149 18.36 1.41 1.60
N VAL A 150 17.10 1.19 1.93
CA VAL A 150 15.96 1.98 1.43
C VAL A 150 15.95 3.39 2.04
N TYR A 151 16.43 3.54 3.27
CA TYR A 151 16.44 4.82 3.99
C TYR A 151 17.77 5.58 3.86
N ALA A 152 18.80 4.93 3.29
CA ALA A 152 20.08 5.57 3.05
C ALA A 152 19.98 6.49 1.83
N PRO A 153 20.32 7.78 1.93
CA PRO A 153 20.33 8.68 0.78
C PRO A 153 21.34 8.18 -0.26
N ARG A 154 20.87 7.84 -1.43
CA ARG A 154 21.71 7.46 -2.57
C ARG A 154 21.65 8.55 -3.61
N LEU A 155 22.82 9.04 -4.01
CA LEU A 155 22.93 9.86 -5.21
C LEU A 155 22.84 8.93 -6.42
N TYR A 156 21.70 8.95 -7.08
CA TYR A 156 21.59 8.34 -8.41
C TYR A 156 22.11 9.36 -9.41
N ALA A 157 23.25 9.06 -10.05
CA ALA A 157 23.63 9.80 -11.23
C ALA A 157 22.57 9.53 -12.31
N LEU A 158 22.07 10.58 -12.95
CA LEU A 158 21.03 10.44 -14.00
C LEU A 158 21.53 9.55 -15.16
N ALA A 159 22.85 9.47 -15.33
CA ALA A 159 23.51 8.59 -16.28
C ALA A 159 23.30 7.10 -15.99
N ASP A 160 23.12 6.70 -14.71
CA ASP A 160 22.88 5.31 -14.33
C ASP A 160 21.42 4.87 -14.54
N ALA A 161 20.51 5.84 -14.67
CA ALA A 161 19.10 5.61 -14.91
C ALA A 161 18.72 5.57 -16.40
N LEU A 162 19.62 6.02 -17.29
CA LEU A 162 19.41 5.99 -18.73
C LEU A 162 20.00 4.71 -19.30
N PRO A 163 19.28 3.97 -20.18
CA PRO A 163 19.85 2.82 -20.87
C PRO A 163 21.09 3.26 -21.65
N ALA A 164 22.16 2.46 -21.57
CA ALA A 164 23.40 2.69 -22.31
C ALA A 164 23.08 2.82 -23.79
N GLY A 165 23.17 4.01 -24.34
CA GLY A 165 22.79 4.35 -25.73
C GLY A 165 21.85 5.54 -25.85
N ALA A 166 21.22 5.99 -24.78
CA ALA A 166 20.32 7.16 -24.85
C ALA A 166 21.08 8.51 -24.94
N LEU A 167 22.38 8.51 -24.68
CA LEU A 167 23.25 9.69 -24.79
C LEU A 167 24.17 9.68 -26.02
N GLU A 168 24.18 8.61 -26.81
CA GLU A 168 24.84 8.54 -28.11
C GLU A 168 23.89 8.98 -29.25
N GLY A 169 23.16 10.04 -29.05
CA GLY A 169 22.54 10.80 -30.12
C GLY A 169 23.63 11.57 -30.86
N ASP A 170 23.99 11.05 -32.01
CA ASP A 170 24.84 11.61 -33.04
C ASP A 170 24.53 13.11 -33.28
N PHE A 171 25.28 13.99 -32.62
CA PHE A 171 25.42 15.38 -33.03
C PHE A 171 26.67 15.47 -33.91
N GLY A 172 26.64 14.70 -35.00
CA GLY A 172 27.63 14.78 -36.05
C GLY A 172 27.27 15.85 -37.09
N ALA A 173 28.17 16.80 -37.25
CA ALA A 173 28.38 17.80 -38.29
C ALA A 173 27.39 18.94 -38.41
#